data_bc2c2d1c291e9c8d0c86f1668a1180e5
#
_entry.id   bc2c2d1c291e9c8d0c86f1668a1180e5
#
_cell.length_a   1.000
_cell.length_b   1.000
_cell.length_c   1.000
_cell.angle_alpha   90.00
_cell.angle_beta   90.00
_cell.angle_gamma   90.00
#
_symmetry.space_group_name_H-M   'P 1'
#
loop_
_entity.id
_entity.type
_entity.pdbx_description
1 polymer ?
#
loop_
_entity_poly.entity_id
_entity_poly.type
_entity_poly.pdbx_seq_one_letter_code
_entity_poly.pdbx_strand_id
1 'polypeptide(L)'
;MRLRAAATTAFFAALLTAVAPSAVAEPTAPHVATPPGRICFWTEPGMMGQSWCYGPPGYAEAENGTQRHAYSFESRYNGTVYAISYGSGSSCVYREIRADDYDENWTAWATKLDGVSHDKMGCEPG
;
A
#
# COMPACT_ATOMS: atom_id res chain seq x y z
N MET A 1 65.31 -60.32 -9.93
CA MET A 1 64.55 -59.29 -10.61
C MET A 1 63.39 -58.91 -9.74
N ARG A 2 63.37 -57.72 -9.21
CA ARG A 2 62.24 -57.26 -8.33
C ARG A 2 61.47 -56.16 -9.08
N LEU A 3 60.25 -56.47 -9.47
CA LEU A 3 59.31 -55.50 -9.98
C LEU A 3 58.75 -54.68 -8.82
N ARG A 4 59.01 -53.40 -8.84
CA ARG A 4 58.39 -52.48 -7.95
C ARG A 4 57.17 -51.93 -8.65
N ALA A 5 55.95 -52.26 -8.14
CA ALA A 5 54.73 -51.64 -8.55
C ALA A 5 54.61 -50.28 -7.85
N ALA A 6 54.60 -49.23 -8.65
CA ALA A 6 54.27 -47.89 -8.15
C ALA A 6 52.75 -47.75 -8.08
N ALA A 7 52.24 -47.60 -6.86
CA ALA A 7 50.86 -47.28 -6.64
C ALA A 7 50.66 -45.76 -6.82
N THR A 8 50.00 -45.37 -7.87
CA THR A 8 49.55 -43.98 -8.07
C THR A 8 48.25 -43.76 -7.31
N THR A 9 48.33 -43.02 -6.23
CA THR A 9 47.18 -42.59 -5.49
C THR A 9 46.57 -41.38 -6.20
N ALA A 10 45.42 -41.55 -6.84
CA ALA A 10 44.69 -40.46 -7.40
C ALA A 10 43.90 -39.74 -6.27
N PHE A 11 44.29 -38.51 -5.97
CA PHE A 11 43.50 -37.63 -5.11
C PHE A 11 42.35 -37.08 -5.91
N PHE A 12 41.15 -37.54 -5.64
CA PHE A 12 39.93 -36.86 -6.07
C PHE A 12 39.67 -35.68 -5.12
N ALA A 13 40.00 -34.49 -5.56
CA ALA A 13 39.55 -33.29 -4.91
C ALA A 13 38.06 -33.13 -5.25
N ALA A 14 37.18 -33.47 -4.28
CA ALA A 14 35.75 -33.14 -4.39
C ALA A 14 35.61 -31.63 -4.22
N LEU A 15 35.36 -30.90 -5.31
CA LEU A 15 34.93 -29.53 -5.28
C LEU A 15 33.47 -29.51 -4.76
N LEU A 16 33.32 -29.28 -3.48
CA LEU A 16 32.02 -28.91 -2.90
C LEU A 16 31.74 -27.47 -3.33
N THR A 17 31.04 -27.32 -4.43
CA THR A 17 30.41 -26.03 -4.77
C THR A 17 29.26 -25.80 -3.81
N ALA A 18 29.50 -25.03 -2.76
CA ALA A 18 28.44 -24.55 -1.91
C ALA A 18 27.61 -23.56 -2.74
N VAL A 19 26.45 -24.02 -3.21
CA VAL A 19 25.43 -23.11 -3.76
C VAL A 19 24.83 -22.37 -2.57
N ALA A 20 25.26 -21.13 -2.37
CA ALA A 20 24.60 -20.26 -1.41
C ALA A 20 23.12 -20.09 -1.85
N PRO A 21 22.11 -20.35 -1.00
CA PRO A 21 20.75 -20.03 -1.35
C PRO A 21 20.70 -18.53 -1.59
N SER A 22 20.39 -18.13 -2.84
CA SER A 22 20.03 -16.75 -3.11
C SER A 22 18.83 -16.43 -2.24
N ALA A 23 18.98 -15.47 -1.31
CA ALA A 23 17.87 -14.93 -0.59
C ALA A 23 16.95 -14.28 -1.63
N VAL A 24 15.87 -14.98 -2.00
CA VAL A 24 14.78 -14.39 -2.75
C VAL A 24 14.17 -13.39 -1.78
N ALA A 25 14.38 -12.09 -2.01
CA ALA A 25 13.61 -11.06 -1.31
C ALA A 25 12.15 -11.43 -1.50
N GLU A 26 11.40 -11.59 -0.40
CA GLU A 26 9.95 -11.77 -0.48
C GLU A 26 9.42 -10.65 -1.38
N PRO A 27 8.59 -10.97 -2.40
CA PRO A 27 7.98 -9.93 -3.18
C PRO A 27 7.16 -9.08 -2.21
N THR A 28 7.62 -7.87 -1.92
CA THR A 28 6.78 -6.82 -1.36
C THR A 28 5.53 -6.82 -2.23
N ALA A 29 4.36 -6.99 -1.60
CA ALA A 29 3.09 -6.92 -2.31
C ALA A 29 3.15 -5.72 -3.25
N PRO A 30 2.90 -5.89 -4.57
CA PRO A 30 3.09 -4.81 -5.51
C PRO A 30 2.27 -3.61 -5.04
N HIS A 31 2.92 -2.46 -4.91
CA HIS A 31 2.26 -1.20 -4.67
C HIS A 31 1.21 -1.03 -5.77
N VAL A 32 -0.05 -1.05 -5.39
CA VAL A 32 -1.13 -0.82 -6.33
C VAL A 32 -1.12 0.67 -6.66
N ALA A 33 -0.67 1.01 -7.86
CA ALA A 33 -0.66 2.39 -8.30
C ALA A 33 -2.10 2.92 -8.37
N THR A 34 -2.30 4.17 -7.93
CA THR A 34 -3.59 4.85 -8.06
C THR A 34 -3.93 5.02 -9.54
N PRO A 35 -5.06 4.52 -10.03
CA PRO A 35 -5.50 4.76 -11.41
C PRO A 35 -5.75 6.25 -11.66
N PRO A 36 -5.55 6.74 -12.89
CA PRO A 36 -5.95 8.10 -13.26
C PRO A 36 -7.44 8.35 -12.98
N GLY A 37 -7.76 9.54 -12.46
CA GLY A 37 -9.12 9.94 -12.15
C GLY A 37 -9.68 9.37 -10.86
N ARG A 38 -8.85 8.73 -10.03
CA ARG A 38 -9.25 8.12 -8.78
C ARG A 38 -8.45 8.62 -7.61
N ILE A 39 -8.99 8.40 -6.41
CA ILE A 39 -8.32 8.63 -5.13
C ILE A 39 -8.28 7.28 -4.41
N CYS A 40 -7.08 6.81 -4.07
CA CYS A 40 -6.90 5.55 -3.36
C CYS A 40 -6.44 5.80 -1.93
N PHE A 41 -6.89 4.92 -1.05
CA PHE A 41 -6.57 4.91 0.38
C PHE A 41 -6.00 3.56 0.76
N TRP A 42 -5.07 3.55 1.70
CA TRP A 42 -4.42 2.33 2.20
C TRP A 42 -4.49 2.24 3.71
N THR A 43 -4.55 1.03 4.21
CA THR A 43 -4.65 0.77 5.65
C THR A 43 -3.36 1.05 6.41
N GLU A 44 -2.23 1.15 5.73
CA GLU A 44 -0.92 1.39 6.33
C GLU A 44 -0.26 2.63 5.74
N PRO A 45 0.69 3.24 6.46
CA PRO A 45 1.51 4.32 5.91
C PRO A 45 2.29 3.89 4.67
N GLY A 46 2.66 4.85 3.83
CA GLY A 46 3.47 4.60 2.65
C GLY A 46 2.75 3.88 1.52
N MET A 47 1.43 4.00 1.43
CA MET A 47 0.60 3.34 0.41
C MET A 47 0.74 1.82 0.46
N MET A 48 0.74 1.28 1.66
CA MET A 48 0.89 -0.15 1.94
C MET A 48 -0.40 -0.74 2.54
N GLY A 49 -0.46 -2.06 2.59
CA GLY A 49 -1.61 -2.78 3.13
C GLY A 49 -2.76 -2.91 2.13
N GLN A 50 -3.97 -3.05 2.67
CA GLN A 50 -5.18 -3.11 1.85
C GLN A 50 -5.52 -1.74 1.29
N SER A 51 -6.11 -1.69 0.12
CA SER A 51 -6.47 -0.46 -0.55
C SER A 51 -7.92 -0.43 -1.02
N TRP A 52 -8.46 0.77 -1.09
CA TRP A 52 -9.75 1.07 -1.69
C TRP A 52 -9.63 2.37 -2.48
N CYS A 53 -10.23 2.41 -3.66
CA CYS A 53 -10.17 3.58 -4.53
C CYS A 53 -11.58 4.14 -4.77
N TYR A 54 -11.70 5.45 -4.58
CA TYR A 54 -12.90 6.22 -4.88
C TYR A 54 -12.82 6.82 -6.28
N GLY A 55 -13.94 6.80 -7.01
CA GLY A 55 -14.10 7.48 -8.29
C GLY A 55 -15.34 8.38 -8.27
N PRO A 56 -15.17 9.71 -8.52
CA PRO A 56 -16.33 10.61 -8.66
C PRO A 56 -17.25 10.19 -9.81
N PRO A 57 -18.52 10.61 -9.82
CA PRO A 57 -19.21 11.46 -8.85
C PRO A 57 -19.86 10.71 -7.70
N GLY A 58 -20.46 11.47 -6.77
CA GLY A 58 -21.27 10.93 -5.71
C GLY A 58 -20.51 10.64 -4.44
N TYR A 59 -21.19 10.03 -3.48
CA TYR A 59 -20.62 9.55 -2.24
C TYR A 59 -20.44 8.04 -2.28
N ALA A 60 -19.32 7.58 -1.75
CA ALA A 60 -19.08 6.15 -1.51
C ALA A 60 -18.47 5.94 -0.13
N GLU A 61 -18.95 4.91 0.57
CA GLU A 61 -18.32 4.48 1.81
C GLU A 61 -16.98 3.81 1.54
N ALA A 62 -16.03 4.04 2.44
CA ALA A 62 -14.73 3.38 2.38
C ALA A 62 -14.88 1.88 2.62
N GLU A 63 -14.17 1.08 1.84
CA GLU A 63 -14.23 -0.38 1.84
C GLU A 63 -12.85 -1.01 2.05
N ASN A 64 -12.81 -2.34 2.04
CA ASN A 64 -11.56 -3.12 2.14
C ASN A 64 -10.72 -2.82 3.38
N GLY A 65 -11.38 -2.55 4.50
CA GLY A 65 -10.70 -2.27 5.76
C GLY A 65 -10.16 -0.84 5.90
N THR A 66 -10.39 0.04 4.90
CA THR A 66 -9.94 1.44 4.97
C THR A 66 -10.87 2.35 5.77
N GLN A 67 -12.11 1.92 6.04
CA GLN A 67 -13.03 2.70 6.84
C GLN A 67 -12.49 2.87 8.25
N ARG A 68 -12.30 4.12 8.68
CA ARG A 68 -11.68 4.50 9.96
C ARG A 68 -10.31 3.87 10.21
N HIS A 69 -9.64 3.49 9.13
CA HIS A 69 -8.31 2.88 9.15
C HIS A 69 -7.56 3.18 7.86
N ALA A 70 -7.43 4.45 7.52
CA ALA A 70 -6.75 4.92 6.32
C ALA A 70 -5.51 5.74 6.69
N TYR A 71 -4.34 5.12 6.66
CA TYR A 71 -3.09 5.74 7.09
C TYR A 71 -2.28 6.37 5.97
N SER A 72 -2.72 6.21 4.73
CA SER A 72 -2.15 6.93 3.59
C SER A 72 -3.17 7.05 2.46
N PHE A 73 -3.01 8.07 1.62
CA PHE A 73 -3.83 8.25 0.43
C PHE A 73 -3.04 8.92 -0.69
N GLU A 74 -3.53 8.74 -1.91
CA GLU A 74 -3.03 9.43 -3.10
C GLU A 74 -4.20 9.75 -4.03
N SER A 75 -4.28 11.00 -4.45
CA SER A 75 -5.24 11.44 -5.47
C SER A 75 -4.56 11.55 -6.84
N ARG A 76 -5.15 10.93 -7.83
CA ARG A 76 -4.88 11.16 -9.25
C ARG A 76 -6.10 11.69 -10.00
N TYR A 77 -7.01 12.28 -9.25
CA TYR A 77 -8.16 12.99 -9.79
C TYR A 77 -7.79 14.46 -10.04
N ASN A 78 -8.27 15.00 -11.17
CA ASN A 78 -8.00 16.38 -11.60
C ASN A 78 -9.01 17.38 -11.03
N GLY A 79 -9.44 17.19 -9.82
CA GLY A 79 -10.40 18.04 -9.13
C GLY A 79 -10.32 17.83 -7.64
N THR A 80 -11.24 18.46 -6.92
CA THR A 80 -11.34 18.36 -5.48
C THR A 80 -12.41 17.36 -5.09
N VAL A 81 -12.11 16.51 -4.10
CA VAL A 81 -13.06 15.64 -3.40
C VAL A 81 -12.95 15.88 -1.90
N TYR A 82 -13.85 15.30 -1.13
CA TYR A 82 -13.93 15.52 0.31
C TYR A 82 -13.97 14.18 1.03
N ALA A 83 -13.00 13.95 1.91
CA ALA A 83 -13.08 12.86 2.87
C ALA A 83 -14.15 13.23 3.90
N ILE A 84 -15.03 12.30 4.21
CA ILE A 84 -16.18 12.51 5.10
C ILE A 84 -16.00 11.66 6.36
N SER A 85 -16.27 12.29 7.50
CA SER A 85 -16.34 11.61 8.79
C SER A 85 -17.66 11.91 9.44
N TYR A 86 -18.41 10.88 9.79
CA TYR A 86 -19.67 11.02 10.52
C TYR A 86 -19.42 11.07 12.02
N GLY A 87 -20.10 12.01 12.67
CA GLY A 87 -20.16 12.11 14.12
C GLY A 87 -21.46 11.52 14.66
N SER A 88 -21.80 11.92 15.87
CA SER A 88 -23.07 11.54 16.49
C SER A 88 -24.26 12.24 15.80
N GLY A 89 -25.37 11.53 15.67
CA GLY A 89 -26.56 12.04 15.00
C GLY A 89 -26.34 12.23 13.50
N SER A 90 -26.79 13.36 12.96
CA SER A 90 -26.62 13.71 11.55
C SER A 90 -25.41 14.62 11.29
N SER A 91 -24.52 14.79 12.27
CA SER A 91 -23.34 15.62 12.12
C SER A 91 -22.28 14.93 11.26
N CYS A 92 -21.58 15.71 10.48
CA CYS A 92 -20.43 15.24 9.71
C CYS A 92 -19.40 16.36 9.55
N VAL A 93 -18.16 15.95 9.36
CA VAL A 93 -17.06 16.85 9.01
C VAL A 93 -16.39 16.37 7.74
N TYR A 94 -15.78 17.30 7.02
CA TYR A 94 -15.03 16.97 5.81
C TYR A 94 -13.59 17.46 5.89
N ARG A 95 -12.71 16.77 5.17
CA ARG A 95 -11.39 17.24 4.81
C ARG A 95 -11.27 17.29 3.30
N GLU A 96 -10.86 18.43 2.79
CA GLU A 96 -10.64 18.64 1.37
C GLU A 96 -9.43 17.83 0.87
N ILE A 97 -9.60 17.13 -0.24
CA ILE A 97 -8.53 16.45 -0.97
C ILE A 97 -8.46 17.10 -2.35
N ARG A 98 -7.41 17.86 -2.60
CA ARG A 98 -7.21 18.57 -3.86
C ARG A 98 -6.66 17.67 -4.95
N ALA A 99 -6.64 18.19 -6.18
CA ALA A 99 -5.99 17.50 -7.29
C ALA A 99 -4.54 17.16 -6.94
N ASP A 100 -4.14 15.93 -7.23
CA ASP A 100 -2.79 15.40 -6.99
C ASP A 100 -2.30 15.45 -5.52
N ASP A 101 -3.22 15.64 -4.58
CA ASP A 101 -2.92 15.59 -3.14
C ASP A 101 -2.56 14.16 -2.70
N TYR A 102 -1.69 14.07 -1.73
CA TYR A 102 -1.32 12.78 -1.12
C TYR A 102 -0.82 12.99 0.30
N ASP A 103 -0.86 11.92 1.09
CA ASP A 103 -0.22 11.87 2.40
C ASP A 103 0.24 10.44 2.66
N GLU A 104 1.53 10.25 2.83
CA GLU A 104 2.13 8.95 3.12
C GLU A 104 1.96 8.50 4.57
N ASN A 105 1.60 9.41 5.46
CA ASN A 105 1.36 9.12 6.87
C ASN A 105 0.20 9.99 7.40
N TRP A 106 -1.00 9.63 7.00
CA TRP A 106 -2.21 10.41 7.22
C TRP A 106 -2.83 10.19 8.60
N THR A 107 -2.05 10.42 9.64
CA THR A 107 -2.45 10.19 11.03
C THR A 107 -3.59 11.09 11.49
N ALA A 108 -3.68 12.31 10.97
CA ALA A 108 -4.73 13.26 11.35
C ALA A 108 -6.14 12.78 11.03
N TRP A 109 -6.30 11.94 10.02
CA TRP A 109 -7.59 11.43 9.54
C TRP A 109 -7.71 9.91 9.50
N ALA A 110 -6.67 9.19 9.86
CA ALA A 110 -6.63 7.74 9.73
C ALA A 110 -7.83 7.03 10.39
N THR A 111 -8.27 7.51 11.54
CA THR A 111 -9.39 6.93 12.30
C THR A 111 -10.73 7.62 12.04
N LYS A 112 -10.79 8.54 11.10
CA LYS A 112 -11.97 9.37 10.83
C LYS A 112 -12.65 9.08 9.51
N LEU A 113 -11.95 8.51 8.54
CA LEU A 113 -12.48 8.29 7.20
C LEU A 113 -13.67 7.34 7.22
N ASP A 114 -14.86 7.82 6.92
CA ASP A 114 -16.04 6.98 6.70
C ASP A 114 -16.32 6.79 5.21
N GLY A 115 -16.07 7.79 4.40
CA GLY A 115 -16.26 7.74 2.97
C GLY A 115 -15.70 8.96 2.27
N VAL A 116 -15.97 9.04 0.97
CA VAL A 116 -15.50 10.15 0.12
C VAL A 116 -16.65 10.63 -0.75
N SER A 117 -16.75 11.94 -0.93
CA SER A 117 -17.74 12.58 -1.79
C SER A 117 -17.08 13.63 -2.69
N HIS A 118 -17.68 13.88 -3.85
CA HIS A 118 -17.25 14.99 -4.71
C HIS A 118 -17.78 16.35 -4.25
N ASP A 119 -18.70 16.39 -3.29
CA ASP A 119 -19.19 17.60 -2.65
C ASP A 119 -19.12 17.49 -1.11
N LYS A 120 -19.38 18.60 -0.43
CA LYS A 120 -19.25 18.69 1.02
C LYS A 120 -20.41 18.04 1.79
N MET A 121 -21.46 17.64 1.10
CA MET A 121 -22.66 16.99 1.69
C MET A 121 -23.30 17.75 2.86
N GLY A 122 -23.10 19.07 2.96
CA GLY A 122 -23.56 19.85 4.11
C GLY A 122 -22.73 19.66 5.38
N CYS A 123 -21.57 18.98 5.30
CA CYS A 123 -20.68 18.78 6.43
C CYS A 123 -19.90 20.07 6.77
N GLU A 124 -19.46 20.16 8.02
CA GLU A 124 -18.58 21.24 8.49
C GLU A 124 -17.11 20.90 8.25
N PRO A 125 -16.22 21.91 8.13
CA PRO A 125 -14.78 21.66 8.06
C PRO A 125 -14.28 20.93 9.32
N GLY A 126 -13.44 19.92 9.11
CA GLY A 126 -12.93 19.12 10.22
C GLY A 126 -11.43 18.88 10.19
#